data_d6d3bc008797d800566056a9cca03c54
#
_entry.id   d6d3bc008797d800566056a9cca03c54
#
_cell.length_a   1.000
_cell.length_b   1.000
_cell.length_c   1.000
_cell.angle_alpha   90.00
_cell.angle_beta   90.00
_cell.angle_gamma   90.00
#
_symmetry.space_group_name_H-M   'P 1'
#
loop_
_entity.id
_entity.type
_entity.pdbx_description
1 polymer ?
#
loop_
_entity_poly.entity_id
_entity_poly.type
_entity_poly.pdbx_seq_one_letter_code
_entity_poly.pdbx_strand_id
1 'polypeptide(L)'
;MLSVAKLFFMNNKITYRNSNQNIENNNSDSCAGSEFWSMEGKNVQLTWFDVPANTNFPNHKHDSEQITYVLERELFFKSGDTAYRLAKGDCILIPGNIDHEVWTEKSSARAIDAWSPVNKVYTVNKISLLNKL
;
A
#
# COMPACT_ATOMS: atom_id res chain seq x y z
N MET A 1 -31.28 1.54 -7.53
CA MET A 1 -30.24 0.58 -7.17
C MET A 1 -29.12 1.30 -6.44
N LEU A 2 -28.66 0.76 -5.36
CA LEU A 2 -27.50 1.33 -4.67
C LEU A 2 -26.27 1.18 -5.57
N SER A 3 -25.47 2.25 -5.64
CA SER A 3 -24.19 2.17 -6.30
C SER A 3 -23.29 1.16 -5.57
N VAL A 4 -22.33 0.57 -6.27
CA VAL A 4 -21.37 -0.35 -5.67
C VAL A 4 -20.63 0.33 -4.52
N ALA A 5 -20.24 1.59 -4.69
CA ALA A 5 -19.55 2.33 -3.64
C ALA A 5 -20.41 2.50 -2.40
N LYS A 6 -21.71 2.84 -2.59
CA LYS A 6 -22.63 3.01 -1.49
C LYS A 6 -22.85 1.71 -0.73
N LEU A 7 -23.02 0.59 -1.47
CA LEU A 7 -23.14 -0.72 -0.87
C LEU A 7 -21.93 -1.06 -0.02
N PHE A 8 -20.74 -0.73 -0.51
CA PHE A 8 -19.48 -1.02 0.16
C PHE A 8 -19.32 -0.27 1.48
N PHE A 9 -19.72 1.02 1.50
CA PHE A 9 -19.53 1.86 2.68
C PHE A 9 -20.68 1.79 3.68
N MET A 10 -21.90 1.52 3.23
CA MET A 10 -23.07 1.53 4.10
C MET A 10 -23.23 0.26 4.91
N ASN A 11 -22.54 -0.79 4.55
CA ASN A 11 -22.67 -2.05 5.23
C ASN A 11 -21.61 -2.21 6.31
N ASN A 12 -22.06 -2.37 7.55
CA ASN A 12 -21.20 -2.86 8.62
C ASN A 12 -20.90 -4.35 8.44
N LYS A 13 -20.85 -4.80 7.19
CA LYS A 13 -20.58 -6.20 6.88
C LYS A 13 -19.11 -6.46 6.80
N ILE A 14 -18.71 -7.67 7.17
CA ILE A 14 -17.36 -8.14 7.01
C ILE A 14 -17.06 -8.24 5.52
N THR A 15 -15.93 -7.69 5.11
CA THR A 15 -15.39 -7.82 3.75
C THR A 15 -14.26 -8.82 3.77
N TYR A 16 -14.24 -9.71 2.78
CA TYR A 16 -13.33 -10.83 2.73
C TYR A 16 -12.60 -10.90 1.40
N ARG A 17 -11.31 -11.24 1.45
CA ARG A 17 -10.48 -11.55 0.28
C ARG A 17 -9.70 -12.83 0.55
N ASN A 18 -9.73 -13.78 -0.38
CA ASN A 18 -8.89 -14.96 -0.27
C ASN A 18 -7.56 -14.76 -1.01
N SER A 19 -6.58 -15.58 -0.70
CA SER A 19 -5.22 -15.47 -1.25
C SER A 19 -5.11 -15.78 -2.74
N ASN A 20 -6.16 -16.32 -3.36
CA ASN A 20 -6.16 -16.64 -4.79
C ASN A 20 -6.51 -15.45 -5.69
N GLN A 21 -6.93 -14.35 -5.10
CA GLN A 21 -7.23 -13.13 -5.86
C GLN A 21 -5.93 -12.43 -6.22
N ASN A 22 -5.83 -12.02 -7.49
CA ASN A 22 -4.63 -11.36 -7.98
C ASN A 22 -4.46 -9.97 -7.38
N ILE A 23 -3.21 -9.55 -7.24
CA ILE A 23 -2.86 -8.19 -6.91
C ILE A 23 -3.18 -7.30 -8.10
N GLU A 24 -3.79 -6.15 -7.86
CA GLU A 24 -4.07 -5.17 -8.90
C GLU A 24 -2.77 -4.58 -9.43
N ASN A 25 -2.66 -4.50 -10.75
CA ASN A 25 -1.56 -3.80 -11.38
C ASN A 25 -1.99 -2.34 -11.59
N ASN A 26 -1.34 -1.44 -10.90
CA ASN A 26 -1.56 -0.02 -11.08
C ASN A 26 -0.37 0.58 -11.83
N ASN A 27 -0.59 0.95 -13.07
CA ASN A 27 0.44 1.52 -13.94
C ASN A 27 0.59 3.04 -13.77
N SER A 28 0.01 3.62 -12.72
CA SER A 28 0.17 5.04 -12.47
C SER A 28 1.59 5.36 -12.01
N ASP A 29 2.05 6.57 -12.29
CA ASP A 29 3.36 7.04 -11.86
C ASP A 29 3.50 7.01 -10.34
N SER A 30 2.39 7.17 -9.61
CA SER A 30 2.38 7.15 -8.15
C SER A 30 2.83 5.81 -7.57
N CYS A 31 2.72 4.73 -8.32
CA CYS A 31 3.06 3.38 -7.85
C CYS A 31 4.36 2.88 -8.43
N ALA A 32 5.04 3.67 -9.29
CA ALA A 32 6.36 3.37 -9.84
C ALA A 32 6.45 1.95 -10.45
N GLY A 33 5.38 1.49 -11.11
CA GLY A 33 5.31 0.16 -11.71
C GLY A 33 5.03 -0.98 -10.74
N SER A 34 4.83 -0.68 -9.47
CA SER A 34 4.50 -1.69 -8.47
C SER A 34 3.11 -2.25 -8.68
N GLU A 35 2.94 -3.51 -8.35
CA GLU A 35 1.63 -4.13 -8.25
C GLU A 35 1.16 -4.06 -6.82
N PHE A 36 -0.12 -3.83 -6.63
CA PHE A 36 -0.66 -3.77 -5.27
C PHE A 36 -2.11 -4.21 -5.20
N TRP A 37 -2.52 -4.54 -3.99
CA TRP A 37 -3.91 -4.77 -3.63
C TRP A 37 -4.18 -4.16 -2.26
N SER A 38 -5.32 -3.50 -2.11
CA SER A 38 -5.69 -2.86 -0.85
C SER A 38 -7.01 -3.38 -0.31
N MET A 39 -7.09 -3.48 1.00
CA MET A 39 -8.32 -3.64 1.74
C MET A 39 -8.48 -2.42 2.62
N GLU A 40 -9.62 -1.71 2.50
CA GLU A 40 -9.83 -0.51 3.30
C GLU A 40 -11.15 -0.56 4.05
N GLY A 41 -11.11 -0.11 5.29
CA GLY A 41 -12.29 0.21 6.08
C GLY A 41 -12.56 1.70 6.02
N LYS A 42 -13.26 2.20 7.02
CA LYS A 42 -13.55 3.63 7.13
C LYS A 42 -12.30 4.44 7.51
N ASN A 43 -11.51 3.92 8.44
CA ASN A 43 -10.38 4.65 9.04
C ASN A 43 -9.04 3.96 8.85
N VAL A 44 -9.01 2.74 8.32
CA VAL A 44 -7.81 1.93 8.23
C VAL A 44 -7.75 1.23 6.89
N GLN A 45 -6.51 1.02 6.41
CA GLN A 45 -6.26 0.39 5.13
C GLN A 45 -5.01 -0.47 5.23
N LEU A 46 -5.04 -1.64 4.59
CA LEU A 46 -3.87 -2.46 4.36
C LEU A 46 -3.61 -2.54 2.87
N THR A 47 -2.34 -2.41 2.48
CA THR A 47 -1.92 -2.55 1.09
C THR A 47 -0.81 -3.58 1.00
N TRP A 48 -0.98 -4.56 0.12
CA TRP A 48 0.06 -5.54 -0.23
C TRP A 48 0.75 -5.06 -1.47
N PHE A 49 2.08 -4.94 -1.42
CA PHE A 49 2.89 -4.46 -2.53
C PHE A 49 3.86 -5.51 -3.04
N ASP A 50 3.95 -5.60 -4.37
CA ASP A 50 5.09 -6.18 -5.08
C ASP A 50 5.82 -5.04 -5.76
N VAL A 51 7.02 -4.74 -5.29
CA VAL A 51 7.83 -3.63 -5.79
C VAL A 51 8.96 -4.18 -6.65
N PRO A 52 9.04 -3.83 -7.94
CA PRO A 52 10.13 -4.30 -8.78
C PRO A 52 11.50 -3.83 -8.28
N ALA A 53 12.57 -4.48 -8.73
CA ALA A 53 13.92 -3.98 -8.51
C ALA A 53 14.12 -2.60 -9.15
N ASN A 54 15.07 -1.85 -8.65
CA ASN A 54 15.47 -0.54 -9.19
C ASN A 54 14.29 0.42 -9.32
N THR A 55 13.42 0.44 -8.32
CA THR A 55 12.20 1.26 -8.28
C THR A 55 12.36 2.33 -7.22
N ASN A 56 11.92 3.54 -7.54
CA ASN A 56 11.99 4.67 -6.63
C ASN A 56 10.61 5.32 -6.49
N PHE A 57 10.18 5.48 -5.25
CA PHE A 57 9.08 6.36 -4.88
C PHE A 57 9.72 7.65 -4.38
N PRO A 58 9.71 8.72 -5.21
CA PRO A 58 10.42 9.96 -4.85
C PRO A 58 9.91 10.57 -3.55
N ASN A 59 10.69 11.48 -3.01
CA ASN A 59 10.34 12.16 -1.76
C ASN A 59 8.93 12.73 -1.82
N HIS A 60 8.12 12.36 -0.85
CA HIS A 60 6.71 12.76 -0.76
C HIS A 60 6.26 12.74 0.69
N LYS A 61 5.06 13.23 0.91
CA LYS A 61 4.37 13.13 2.20
C LYS A 61 2.88 12.94 1.98
N HIS A 62 2.22 12.40 2.98
CA HIS A 62 0.77 12.19 3.01
C HIS A 62 0.28 12.34 4.44
N ASP A 63 -1.00 12.60 4.59
CA ASP A 63 -1.58 12.76 5.93
C ASP A 63 -1.77 11.42 6.65
N SER A 64 -1.81 10.32 5.92
CA SER A 64 -1.88 9.00 6.53
C SER A 64 -0.62 8.70 7.34
N GLU A 65 -0.82 8.22 8.55
CA GLU A 65 0.22 7.50 9.28
C GLU A 65 0.43 6.15 8.59
N GLN A 66 1.66 5.70 8.50
CA GLN A 66 2.02 4.49 7.76
C GLN A 66 2.89 3.58 8.58
N ILE A 67 2.56 2.28 8.58
CA ILE A 67 3.46 1.25 9.07
C ILE A 67 3.75 0.32 7.92
N THR A 68 5.03 0.09 7.63
CA THR A 68 5.47 -0.84 6.58
C THR A 68 6.15 -2.04 7.22
N TYR A 69 5.72 -3.23 6.83
CA TYR A 69 6.31 -4.50 7.23
C TYR A 69 6.85 -5.22 5.99
N VAL A 70 8.15 -5.54 5.98
CA VAL A 70 8.77 -6.20 4.83
C VAL A 70 8.57 -7.70 4.90
N LEU A 71 7.95 -8.26 3.87
CA LEU A 71 7.65 -9.69 3.76
C LEU A 71 8.79 -10.46 3.09
N GLU A 72 9.40 -9.88 2.08
CA GLU A 72 10.46 -10.52 1.32
C GLU A 72 11.51 -9.50 0.88
N ARG A 73 12.77 -9.90 0.99
CA ARG A 73 13.95 -9.14 0.58
C ARG A 73 14.06 -7.83 1.34
N GLU A 74 14.25 -6.69 0.68
CA GLU A 74 14.53 -5.46 1.41
C GLU A 74 13.97 -4.23 0.74
N LEU A 75 13.60 -3.25 1.58
CA LEU A 75 13.20 -1.91 1.17
C LEU A 75 14.06 -0.89 1.86
N PHE A 76 14.30 0.21 1.17
CA PHE A 76 15.08 1.33 1.69
C PHE A 76 14.17 2.53 1.86
N PHE A 77 14.36 3.24 2.96
CA PHE A 77 13.60 4.44 3.31
C PHE A 77 14.57 5.54 3.66
N LYS A 78 14.20 6.78 3.38
CA LYS A 78 14.95 7.95 3.80
C LYS A 78 14.01 9.06 4.20
N SER A 79 14.30 9.73 5.32
CA SER A 79 13.60 10.93 5.75
C SER A 79 14.65 11.92 6.24
N GLY A 80 14.71 13.11 5.63
CA GLY A 80 15.78 14.06 5.92
C GLY A 80 17.15 13.43 5.64
N ASP A 81 18.01 13.45 6.64
CA ASP A 81 19.38 12.92 6.53
C ASP A 81 19.50 11.47 7.01
N THR A 82 18.40 10.84 7.42
CA THR A 82 18.43 9.48 7.97
C THR A 82 17.89 8.49 6.97
N ALA A 83 18.69 7.46 6.69
CA ALA A 83 18.28 6.36 5.82
C ALA A 83 18.11 5.07 6.64
N TYR A 84 17.17 4.24 6.21
CA TYR A 84 16.82 2.98 6.85
C TYR A 84 16.83 1.88 5.82
N ARG A 85 17.45 0.75 6.14
CA ARG A 85 17.36 -0.46 5.34
C ARG A 85 16.50 -1.48 6.11
N LEU A 86 15.38 -1.87 5.53
CA LEU A 86 14.48 -2.84 6.11
C LEU A 86 14.62 -4.16 5.36
N ALA A 87 15.03 -5.20 6.08
CA ALA A 87 15.06 -6.56 5.55
C ALA A 87 13.77 -7.29 5.94
N LYS A 88 13.60 -8.49 5.41
CA LYS A 88 12.47 -9.36 5.74
C LYS A 88 12.22 -9.41 7.25
N GLY A 89 11.00 -9.11 7.68
CA GLY A 89 10.62 -9.12 9.08
C GLY A 89 10.78 -7.78 9.80
N ASP A 90 11.43 -6.80 9.15
CA ASP A 90 11.58 -5.46 9.73
C ASP A 90 10.37 -4.60 9.47
N CYS A 91 10.20 -3.60 10.32
CA CYS A 91 9.03 -2.73 10.33
C CYS A 91 9.43 -1.29 10.60
N ILE A 92 8.73 -0.34 9.98
CA ILE A 92 8.98 1.09 10.17
C ILE A 92 7.64 1.81 10.34
N LEU A 93 7.62 2.81 11.23
CA LEU A 93 6.49 3.74 11.36
C LEU A 93 6.88 5.09 10.78
N ILE A 94 6.06 5.60 9.89
CA ILE A 94 6.19 6.94 9.32
C ILE A 94 4.98 7.76 9.77
N PRO A 95 5.19 8.78 10.60
CA PRO A 95 4.09 9.66 11.01
C PRO A 95 3.49 10.40 9.82
N GLY A 96 2.26 10.86 9.98
CA GLY A 96 1.61 11.68 8.96
C GLY A 96 2.38 12.97 8.68
N ASN A 97 2.35 13.40 7.43
CA ASN A 97 2.94 14.65 6.95
C ASN A 97 4.46 14.77 7.13
N ILE A 98 5.15 13.65 7.19
CA ILE A 98 6.62 13.62 7.22
C ILE A 98 7.13 13.26 5.83
N ASP A 99 8.03 14.08 5.29
CA ASP A 99 8.65 13.80 4.00
C ASP A 99 9.49 12.52 4.07
N HIS A 100 9.33 11.67 3.08
CA HIS A 100 10.08 10.43 3.00
C HIS A 100 10.17 9.92 1.57
N GLU A 101 11.16 9.08 1.35
CA GLU A 101 11.45 8.42 0.08
C GLU A 101 11.56 6.92 0.34
N VAL A 102 11.12 6.11 -0.64
CA VAL A 102 11.19 4.64 -0.56
C VAL A 102 11.74 4.12 -1.86
N TRP A 103 12.64 3.13 -1.79
CA TRP A 103 13.19 2.53 -3.02
C TRP A 103 13.62 1.09 -2.80
N THR A 104 13.75 0.38 -3.92
CA THR A 104 14.45 -0.90 -4.02
C THR A 104 15.74 -0.70 -4.78
N GLU A 105 16.67 -1.62 -4.61
CA GLU A 105 17.92 -1.62 -5.37
C GLU A 105 17.96 -2.84 -6.31
N LYS A 106 18.87 -3.76 -6.12
CA LYS A 106 19.07 -4.86 -7.06
C LYS A 106 17.97 -5.92 -7.03
N SER A 107 17.21 -5.98 -5.94
CA SER A 107 16.18 -7.00 -5.75
C SER A 107 14.81 -6.36 -5.63
N SER A 108 13.80 -7.05 -6.14
CA SER A 108 12.41 -6.71 -5.86
C SER A 108 12.12 -6.92 -4.38
N ALA A 109 11.00 -6.37 -3.90
CA ALA A 109 10.58 -6.53 -2.52
C ALA A 109 9.08 -6.78 -2.44
N ARG A 110 8.67 -7.44 -1.36
CA ARG A 110 7.27 -7.55 -0.96
C ARG A 110 7.09 -6.93 0.40
N ALA A 111 6.01 -6.17 0.54
CA ALA A 111 5.72 -5.48 1.80
C ALA A 111 4.22 -5.32 2.00
N ILE A 112 3.85 -5.11 3.25
CA ILE A 112 2.49 -4.69 3.62
C ILE A 112 2.60 -3.33 4.26
N ASP A 113 1.75 -2.40 3.82
CA ASP A 113 1.57 -1.10 4.45
C ASP A 113 0.22 -1.01 5.15
N ALA A 114 0.23 -0.54 6.38
CA ALA A 114 -0.97 -0.15 7.08
C ALA A 114 -1.06 1.37 7.07
N TRP A 115 -2.26 1.89 6.81
CA TRP A 115 -2.52 3.34 6.71
C TRP A 115 -3.69 3.76 7.58
N SER A 116 -3.59 4.93 8.19
CA SER A 116 -4.71 5.60 8.85
C SER A 116 -4.44 7.12 8.89
N PRO A 117 -5.35 7.95 8.36
CA PRO A 117 -6.52 7.59 7.55
C PRO A 117 -6.14 6.92 6.24
N VAL A 118 -7.15 6.49 5.50
CA VAL A 118 -6.95 5.81 4.21
C VAL A 118 -6.11 6.68 3.27
N ASN A 119 -5.13 6.07 2.61
CA ASN A 119 -4.35 6.70 1.55
C ASN A 119 -5.04 6.45 0.21
N LYS A 120 -5.63 7.50 -0.36
CA LYS A 120 -6.47 7.39 -1.56
C LYS A 120 -5.70 6.99 -2.82
N VAL A 121 -4.39 7.19 -2.84
CA VAL A 121 -3.54 6.75 -3.95
C VAL A 121 -3.65 5.25 -4.15
N TYR A 122 -3.81 4.50 -3.07
CA TYR A 122 -3.86 3.03 -3.08
C TYR A 122 -5.25 2.46 -2.91
N THR A 123 -6.28 3.24 -3.17
CA THR A 123 -7.66 2.75 -3.14
C THR A 123 -7.92 1.85 -4.35
N VAL A 124 -8.30 0.61 -4.07
CA VAL A 124 -8.67 -0.35 -5.11
C VAL A 124 -10.03 0.02 -5.70
N ASN A 125 -10.20 -0.17 -7.01
CA ASN A 125 -11.49 0.00 -7.66
C ASN A 125 -12.51 -0.98 -7.06
N LYS A 126 -13.49 -0.42 -6.37
CA LYS A 126 -14.47 -1.21 -5.62
C LYS A 126 -15.36 -2.08 -6.51
N ILE A 127 -15.62 -1.62 -7.73
CA ILE A 127 -16.40 -2.40 -8.70
C ILE A 127 -15.61 -3.65 -9.09
N SER A 128 -14.35 -3.51 -9.43
CA SER A 128 -13.48 -4.65 -9.75
C SER A 128 -13.38 -5.61 -8.58
N LEU A 129 -13.23 -5.09 -7.36
CA LEU A 129 -13.14 -5.93 -6.17
C LEU A 129 -14.40 -6.75 -5.97
N LEU A 130 -15.57 -6.15 -6.10
CA LEU A 130 -16.83 -6.86 -5.93
C LEU A 130 -17.05 -7.93 -7.01
N ASN A 131 -16.60 -7.67 -8.22
CA ASN A 131 -16.71 -8.64 -9.31
C ASN A 131 -15.80 -9.87 -9.10
N LYS A 132 -14.77 -9.74 -8.30
CA LYS A 132 -13.85 -10.84 -7.98
C LYS A 132 -14.30 -11.65 -6.77
N LEU A 133 -15.20 -11.10 -6.00
CA LEU A 133 -15.73 -11.77 -4.82
C LEU A 133 -16.87 -12.70 -5.17
#